data_735dc7ac6c775dac2e792b49ccc4c9ca
#
_entry.id   735dc7ac6c775dac2e792b49ccc4c9ca
#
_cell.length_a   1.000
_cell.length_b   1.000
_cell.length_c   1.000
_cell.angle_alpha   90.00
_cell.angle_beta   90.00
_cell.angle_gamma   90.00
#
_symmetry.space_group_name_H-M   'P 1'
#
loop_
_entity.id
_entity.type
_entity.pdbx_description
1 polymer ?
#
loop_
_entity_poly.entity_id
_entity_poly.type
_entity_poly.pdbx_seq_one_letter_code
_entity_poly.pdbx_strand_id
1 'polypeptide(L)'
;MDFVASIQEKRIHMNSKTKIGIIICNRYRRCAGGKCLLAMRSKEGAFSIYTDTDLVLVGFTTCDGCPGGNIEYAGEEMVKNKVDVIHLATGMVVGYPPCPNIDTFKAFMENRYAVKVVVGTHPIPTKYYDIHTGLGTWENPYLKPLVKLTMCDEETRACYD
;
A
#
# COMPACT_ATOMS: atom_id res chain seq x y z
N MET A 1 11.56 39.85 7.02
CA MET A 1 10.64 39.63 5.90
C MET A 1 10.81 38.21 5.33
N ASP A 2 12.02 37.82 5.04
CA ASP A 2 12.29 36.52 4.38
C ASP A 2 12.01 35.31 5.27
N PHE A 3 12.11 35.45 6.60
CA PHE A 3 11.83 34.37 7.54
C PHE A 3 10.35 33.95 7.53
N VAL A 4 9.43 34.91 7.52
CA VAL A 4 7.98 34.63 7.50
C VAL A 4 7.55 34.03 6.15
N ALA A 5 8.08 34.56 5.05
CA ALA A 5 7.85 34.01 3.72
C ALA A 5 8.37 32.57 3.60
N SER A 6 9.57 32.30 4.13
CA SER A 6 10.16 30.94 4.14
C SER A 6 9.32 29.97 4.95
N ILE A 7 8.73 30.36 6.08
CA ILE A 7 7.84 29.52 6.87
C ILE A 7 6.54 29.24 6.09
N GLN A 8 5.99 30.24 5.45
CA GLN A 8 4.78 30.10 4.65
C GLN A 8 5.00 29.17 3.45
N GLU A 9 6.11 29.31 2.76
CA GLU A 9 6.49 28.40 1.68
C GLU A 9 6.67 26.97 2.14
N LYS A 10 7.32 26.76 3.28
CA LYS A 10 7.46 25.42 3.89
C LYS A 10 6.11 24.83 4.25
N ARG A 11 5.18 25.61 4.79
CA ARG A 11 3.83 25.15 5.13
C ARG A 11 3.05 24.76 3.87
N ILE A 12 3.11 25.57 2.82
CA ILE A 12 2.46 25.31 1.53
C ILE A 12 3.04 24.02 0.93
N HIS A 13 4.35 23.88 0.93
CA HIS A 13 5.03 22.69 0.41
C HIS A 13 4.68 21.43 1.21
N MET A 14 4.59 21.51 2.53
CA MET A 14 4.15 20.40 3.38
C MET A 14 2.69 20.00 3.11
N ASN A 15 1.80 20.98 2.83
CA ASN A 15 0.40 20.72 2.51
C ASN A 15 0.20 20.09 1.12
N SER A 16 1.21 20.15 0.23
CA SER A 16 1.16 19.52 -1.10
C SER A 16 1.59 18.05 -1.09
N LYS A 17 2.00 17.50 0.06
CA LYS A 17 2.44 16.12 0.20
C LYS A 17 1.28 15.21 0.61
N THR A 18 1.25 14.02 0.03
CA THR A 18 0.32 12.97 0.44
C THR A 18 1.00 12.05 1.44
N LYS A 19 0.39 11.90 2.60
CA LYS A 19 0.91 11.09 3.70
C LYS A 19 0.40 9.67 3.60
N ILE A 20 1.32 8.73 3.48
CA ILE A 20 1.05 7.32 3.19
C ILE A 20 1.31 6.48 4.44
N GLY A 21 0.38 5.57 4.73
CA GLY A 21 0.60 4.44 5.63
C GLY A 21 0.67 3.15 4.83
N ILE A 22 1.52 2.23 5.24
CA ILE A 22 1.64 0.92 4.59
C ILE A 22 1.50 -0.17 5.64
N ILE A 23 0.62 -1.14 5.39
CA ILE A 23 0.47 -2.33 6.22
C ILE A 23 0.78 -3.55 5.35
N ILE A 24 1.82 -4.30 5.73
CA ILE A 24 2.25 -5.49 4.98
C ILE A 24 1.71 -6.77 5.64
N CYS A 25 1.57 -7.81 4.82
CA CYS A 25 1.27 -9.14 5.34
C CYS A 25 2.45 -9.66 6.15
N ASN A 26 2.21 -10.09 7.37
CA ASN A 26 3.26 -10.59 8.26
C ASN A 26 4.03 -11.77 7.66
N ARG A 27 3.40 -12.59 6.82
CA ARG A 27 4.03 -13.70 6.09
C ARG A 27 5.17 -13.24 5.20
N TYR A 28 5.07 -12.02 4.66
CA TYR A 28 6.02 -11.47 3.68
C TYR A 28 6.87 -10.34 4.25
N ARG A 29 7.11 -10.32 5.56
CA ARG A 29 7.92 -9.29 6.22
C ARG A 29 9.43 -9.39 5.95
N ARG A 30 9.89 -10.49 5.36
CA ARG A 30 11.33 -10.76 5.13
C ARG A 30 12.00 -9.75 4.19
N CYS A 31 11.24 -9.14 3.30
CA CYS A 31 11.78 -8.08 2.43
C CYS A 31 11.94 -6.74 3.16
N ALA A 32 11.62 -6.67 4.45
CA ALA A 32 11.66 -5.44 5.25
C ALA A 32 10.86 -4.29 4.63
N GLY A 33 9.87 -4.61 3.80
CA GLY A 33 9.09 -3.61 3.08
C GLY A 33 9.82 -2.97 1.90
N GLY A 34 11.00 -3.47 1.52
CA GLY A 34 11.83 -2.87 0.49
C GLY A 34 11.12 -2.72 -0.86
N LYS A 35 10.35 -3.72 -1.25
CA LYS A 35 9.59 -3.65 -2.52
C LYS A 35 8.49 -2.60 -2.47
N CYS A 36 7.76 -2.51 -1.36
CA CYS A 36 6.75 -1.48 -1.15
C CYS A 36 7.35 -0.08 -1.18
N LEU A 37 8.48 0.12 -0.51
CA LEU A 37 9.16 1.40 -0.44
C LEU A 37 9.77 1.81 -1.78
N LEU A 38 10.30 0.86 -2.54
CA LEU A 38 10.79 1.12 -3.91
C LEU A 38 9.63 1.58 -4.80
N ALA A 39 8.51 0.87 -4.77
CA ALA A 39 7.35 1.24 -5.56
C ALA A 39 6.81 2.62 -5.18
N MET A 40 6.81 2.96 -3.91
CA MET A 40 6.40 4.28 -3.44
C MET A 40 7.30 5.38 -4.00
N ARG A 41 8.63 5.22 -3.92
CA ARG A 41 9.58 6.20 -4.45
C ARG A 41 9.50 6.35 -5.96
N SER A 42 9.29 5.24 -6.65
CA SER A 42 9.23 5.21 -8.13
C SER A 42 7.84 5.49 -8.68
N LYS A 43 6.84 5.59 -7.82
CA LYS A 43 5.42 5.75 -8.19
C LYS A 43 4.96 4.67 -9.17
N GLU A 44 5.27 3.43 -8.85
CA GLU A 44 4.90 2.26 -9.61
C GLU A 44 3.82 1.43 -8.88
N GLY A 45 3.20 0.51 -9.60
CA GLY A 45 2.13 -0.31 -9.03
C GLY A 45 0.97 0.54 -8.54
N ALA A 46 0.52 0.31 -7.33
CA ALA A 46 -0.60 1.07 -6.75
C ALA A 46 -0.25 2.53 -6.47
N PHE A 47 1.03 2.88 -6.43
CA PHE A 47 1.46 4.27 -6.24
C PHE A 47 1.46 5.09 -7.53
N SER A 48 1.15 4.50 -8.68
CA SER A 48 1.03 5.21 -9.96
C SER A 48 -0.12 6.22 -9.99
N ILE A 49 -1.03 6.15 -9.04
CA ILE A 49 -2.16 7.09 -8.91
C ILE A 49 -1.74 8.47 -8.40
N TYR A 50 -0.53 8.60 -7.87
CA TYR A 50 -0.04 9.85 -7.27
C TYR A 50 0.89 10.59 -8.22
N THR A 51 0.36 11.16 -9.30
CA THR A 51 1.17 11.79 -10.36
C THR A 51 1.70 13.17 -9.99
N ASP A 52 0.94 13.96 -9.21
CA ASP A 52 1.19 15.38 -8.98
C ASP A 52 1.51 15.75 -7.53
N THR A 53 1.81 14.76 -6.70
CA THR A 53 2.07 14.99 -5.28
C THR A 53 3.27 14.18 -4.81
N ASP A 54 4.07 14.76 -3.93
CA ASP A 54 5.12 14.03 -3.24
C ASP A 54 4.52 13.12 -2.17
N LEU A 55 5.13 11.97 -1.99
CA LEU A 55 4.68 10.98 -1.00
C LEU A 55 5.57 10.99 0.23
N VAL A 56 4.95 10.97 1.41
CA VAL A 56 5.64 10.90 2.70
C VAL A 56 5.11 9.70 3.46
N LEU A 57 6.00 8.80 3.85
CA LEU A 57 5.64 7.65 4.69
C LEU A 57 5.48 8.11 6.14
N VAL A 58 4.29 7.94 6.71
CA VAL A 58 3.98 8.32 8.09
C VAL A 58 3.66 7.12 8.98
N GLY A 59 3.59 5.94 8.42
CA GLY A 59 3.37 4.70 9.19
C GLY A 59 3.68 3.48 8.35
N PHE A 60 4.32 2.50 8.98
CA PHE A 60 4.68 1.23 8.32
C PHE A 60 4.67 0.12 9.37
N THR A 61 3.88 -0.91 9.13
CA THR A 61 3.80 -2.05 10.03
C THR A 61 3.25 -3.28 9.33
N THR A 62 3.14 -4.39 10.06
CA THR A 62 2.51 -5.62 9.58
C THR A 62 1.11 -5.77 10.18
N CYS A 63 0.33 -6.70 9.62
CA CYS A 63 -0.95 -7.11 10.20
C CYS A 63 -0.78 -7.98 11.46
N ASP A 64 0.45 -8.32 11.83
CA ASP A 64 0.81 -9.21 12.94
C ASP A 64 0.33 -10.66 12.77
N GLY A 65 0.11 -11.09 11.54
CA GLY A 65 -0.37 -12.45 11.25
C GLY A 65 -1.87 -12.60 11.38
N CYS A 66 -2.38 -13.69 10.80
CA CYS A 66 -3.82 -13.96 10.84
C CYS A 66 -4.32 -14.21 12.26
N PRO A 67 -5.44 -13.63 12.65
CA PRO A 67 -6.45 -12.94 11.84
C PRO A 67 -6.20 -11.44 11.62
N GLY A 68 -5.04 -10.89 11.98
CA GLY A 68 -4.70 -9.49 11.70
C GLY A 68 -5.02 -8.53 12.83
N GLY A 69 -4.73 -8.93 14.07
CA GLY A 69 -5.06 -8.14 15.27
C GLY A 69 -4.41 -6.77 15.33
N ASN A 70 -3.30 -6.54 14.61
CA ASN A 70 -2.63 -5.25 14.62
C ASN A 70 -3.31 -4.19 13.72
N ILE A 71 -4.23 -4.58 12.88
CA ILE A 71 -4.95 -3.64 11.98
C ILE A 71 -5.66 -2.55 12.80
N GLU A 72 -6.27 -2.91 13.90
CA GLU A 72 -6.97 -1.99 14.79
C GLU A 72 -6.05 -0.89 15.31
N TYR A 73 -4.89 -1.27 15.81
CA TYR A 73 -3.92 -0.35 16.41
C TYR A 73 -3.13 0.46 15.38
N ALA A 74 -2.75 -0.19 14.28
CA ALA A 74 -2.00 0.47 13.22
C ALA A 74 -2.78 1.64 12.61
N GLY A 75 -4.06 1.44 12.34
CA GLY A 75 -4.92 2.50 11.81
C GLY A 75 -5.01 3.69 12.76
N GLU A 76 -5.16 3.45 14.05
CA GLU A 76 -5.24 4.51 15.06
C GLU A 76 -3.98 5.37 15.07
N GLU A 77 -2.81 4.75 15.11
CA GLU A 77 -1.54 5.47 15.17
C GLU A 77 -1.26 6.24 13.86
N MET A 78 -1.57 5.65 12.72
CA MET A 78 -1.43 6.32 11.42
C MET A 78 -2.31 7.57 11.32
N VAL A 79 -3.53 7.52 11.87
CA VAL A 79 -4.44 8.67 11.89
C VAL A 79 -3.89 9.78 12.79
N LYS A 80 -3.28 9.45 13.91
CA LYS A 80 -2.59 10.43 14.76
C LYS A 80 -1.49 11.16 14.00
N ASN A 81 -0.81 10.48 13.10
CA ASN A 81 0.24 11.04 12.24
C ASN A 81 -0.30 11.65 10.94
N LYS A 82 -1.62 11.89 10.89
CA LYS A 82 -2.27 12.60 9.77
C LYS A 82 -2.17 11.87 8.42
N VAL A 83 -2.24 10.55 8.44
CA VAL A 83 -2.25 9.75 7.21
C VAL A 83 -3.40 10.18 6.29
N ASP A 84 -3.12 10.26 4.99
CA ASP A 84 -4.13 10.54 3.98
C ASP A 84 -4.68 9.26 3.35
N VAL A 85 -3.79 8.29 3.07
CA VAL A 85 -4.14 7.03 2.43
C VAL A 85 -3.36 5.89 3.09
N ILE A 86 -4.04 4.80 3.39
CA ILE A 86 -3.41 3.57 3.88
C ILE A 86 -3.39 2.56 2.74
N HIS A 87 -2.22 2.02 2.44
CA HIS A 87 -2.05 0.94 1.47
C HIS A 87 -1.93 -0.40 2.17
N LEU A 88 -2.78 -1.33 1.78
CA LEU A 88 -2.62 -2.75 2.13
C LEU A 88 -1.72 -3.39 1.09
N ALA A 89 -0.58 -3.94 1.51
CA ALA A 89 0.48 -4.34 0.60
C ALA A 89 0.08 -5.43 -0.39
N THR A 90 0.74 -5.44 -1.52
CA THR A 90 0.58 -6.45 -2.58
C THR A 90 0.73 -7.87 -2.05
N GLY A 91 1.58 -8.10 -1.05
CA GLY A 91 1.74 -9.41 -0.41
C GLY A 91 0.45 -10.01 0.14
N MET A 92 -0.54 -9.18 0.48
CA MET A 92 -1.84 -9.68 0.93
C MET A 92 -2.64 -10.33 -0.20
N VAL A 93 -2.45 -9.86 -1.43
CA VAL A 93 -3.17 -10.37 -2.61
C VAL A 93 -2.46 -11.54 -3.26
N VAL A 94 -1.11 -11.51 -3.27
CA VAL A 94 -0.29 -12.53 -3.95
C VAL A 94 0.13 -13.66 -3.03
N GLY A 95 -0.36 -13.66 -1.80
CA GLY A 95 -0.14 -14.78 -0.90
C GLY A 95 -0.74 -16.07 -1.43
N TYR A 96 -0.27 -17.18 -0.93
CA TYR A 96 -0.79 -18.49 -1.24
C TYR A 96 -1.24 -19.19 0.03
N PRO A 97 -2.54 -19.16 0.32
CA PRO A 97 -3.62 -18.42 -0.37
C PRO A 97 -3.55 -16.90 -0.13
N PRO A 98 -4.26 -16.09 -0.94
CA PRO A 98 -4.41 -14.66 -0.65
C PRO A 98 -5.06 -14.43 0.72
N CYS A 99 -4.81 -13.26 1.31
CA CYS A 99 -5.41 -12.90 2.60
C CYS A 99 -6.95 -12.90 2.49
N PRO A 100 -7.65 -13.69 3.31
CA PRO A 100 -9.11 -13.75 3.27
C PRO A 100 -9.80 -12.55 3.94
N ASN A 101 -9.02 -11.68 4.61
CA ASN A 101 -9.55 -10.61 5.43
C ASN A 101 -9.35 -9.21 4.83
N ILE A 102 -8.96 -9.11 3.55
CA ILE A 102 -8.66 -7.82 2.90
C ILE A 102 -9.85 -6.87 2.98
N ASP A 103 -11.04 -7.34 2.63
CA ASP A 103 -12.26 -6.52 2.69
C ASP A 103 -12.59 -6.08 4.10
N THR A 104 -12.43 -6.96 5.06
CA THR A 104 -12.68 -6.66 6.47
C THR A 104 -11.74 -5.58 6.97
N PHE A 105 -10.45 -5.68 6.64
CA PHE A 105 -9.44 -4.67 6.99
C PHE A 105 -9.75 -3.32 6.35
N LYS A 106 -10.03 -3.33 5.05
CA LYS A 106 -10.36 -2.11 4.31
C LYS A 106 -11.60 -1.44 4.89
N ALA A 107 -12.68 -2.18 5.04
CA ALA A 107 -13.94 -1.67 5.58
C ALA A 107 -13.79 -1.13 7.01
N PHE A 108 -13.07 -1.84 7.87
CA PHE A 108 -12.82 -1.40 9.24
C PHE A 108 -12.12 -0.04 9.27
N MET A 109 -11.02 0.11 8.53
CA MET A 109 -10.25 1.35 8.55
C MET A 109 -11.00 2.51 7.91
N GLU A 110 -11.69 2.27 6.80
CA GLU A 110 -12.49 3.29 6.14
C GLU A 110 -13.65 3.77 7.01
N ASN A 111 -14.36 2.85 7.65
CA ASN A 111 -15.51 3.18 8.49
C ASN A 111 -15.10 3.78 9.84
N ARG A 112 -14.06 3.24 10.45
CA ARG A 112 -13.61 3.67 11.79
C ARG A 112 -12.90 5.01 11.75
N TYR A 113 -12.10 5.27 10.73
CA TYR A 113 -11.21 6.43 10.67
C TYR A 113 -11.53 7.41 9.54
N ALA A 114 -12.48 7.12 8.68
CA ALA A 114 -12.79 7.93 7.51
C ALA A 114 -11.56 8.19 6.63
N VAL A 115 -10.65 7.22 6.55
CA VAL A 115 -9.42 7.30 5.77
C VAL A 115 -9.56 6.45 4.50
N LYS A 116 -8.97 6.92 3.40
CA LYS A 116 -8.94 6.15 2.16
C LYS A 116 -8.01 4.96 2.29
N VAL A 117 -8.45 3.78 1.87
CA VAL A 117 -7.63 2.56 1.84
C VAL A 117 -7.51 2.05 0.42
N VAL A 118 -6.28 1.83 -0.02
CA VAL A 118 -5.96 1.27 -1.34
C VAL A 118 -5.35 -0.12 -1.15
N VAL A 119 -5.85 -1.10 -1.89
CA VAL A 119 -5.25 -2.44 -1.89
C VAL A 119 -4.15 -2.49 -2.94
N GLY A 120 -2.94 -2.81 -2.50
CA GLY A 120 -1.75 -2.90 -3.32
C GLY A 120 -0.70 -1.86 -3.00
N THR A 121 0.54 -2.23 -3.27
CA THR A 121 1.74 -1.40 -3.17
C THR A 121 2.58 -1.57 -4.43
N HIS A 122 3.55 -2.48 -4.42
CA HIS A 122 4.43 -2.74 -5.57
C HIS A 122 3.75 -3.58 -6.65
N PRO A 123 4.25 -3.52 -7.91
CA PRO A 123 3.84 -4.45 -8.95
C PRO A 123 3.98 -5.90 -8.51
N ILE A 124 3.10 -6.75 -9.00
CA ILE A 124 3.14 -8.19 -8.68
C ILE A 124 4.41 -8.78 -9.29
N PRO A 125 5.32 -9.37 -8.48
CA PRO A 125 6.52 -10.01 -9.03
C PRO A 125 6.19 -11.12 -10.02
N THR A 126 7.02 -11.31 -11.03
CA THR A 126 6.79 -12.28 -12.12
C THR A 126 6.53 -13.68 -11.59
N LYS A 127 7.31 -14.14 -10.61
CA LYS A 127 7.13 -15.48 -10.06
C LYS A 127 5.76 -15.69 -9.42
N TYR A 128 5.24 -14.68 -8.72
CA TYR A 128 3.89 -14.77 -8.13
C TYR A 128 2.81 -14.65 -9.19
N TYR A 129 3.03 -13.79 -10.18
CA TYR A 129 2.13 -13.68 -11.31
C TYR A 129 1.95 -15.02 -12.01
N ASP A 130 3.05 -15.71 -12.31
CA ASP A 130 3.03 -17.00 -13.01
C ASP A 130 2.38 -18.10 -12.18
N ILE A 131 2.71 -18.20 -10.90
CA ILE A 131 2.12 -19.17 -9.99
C ILE A 131 0.60 -18.99 -9.94
N HIS A 132 0.14 -17.77 -9.75
CA HIS A 132 -1.29 -17.49 -9.62
C HIS A 132 -2.04 -17.59 -10.96
N THR A 133 -1.36 -17.35 -12.09
CA THR A 133 -1.92 -17.64 -13.41
C THR A 133 -2.23 -19.12 -13.55
N GLY A 134 -1.29 -19.98 -13.15
CA GLY A 134 -1.50 -21.43 -13.16
C GLY A 134 -2.60 -21.90 -12.22
N LEU A 135 -2.87 -21.18 -11.15
CA LEU A 135 -3.91 -21.50 -10.18
C LEU A 135 -5.28 -20.89 -10.52
N GLY A 136 -5.35 -20.06 -11.56
CA GLY A 136 -6.59 -19.37 -11.90
C GLY A 136 -6.97 -18.24 -10.96
N THR A 137 -6.04 -17.76 -10.13
CA THR A 137 -6.30 -16.72 -9.13
C THR A 137 -6.79 -15.43 -9.77
N TRP A 138 -6.21 -15.04 -10.90
CA TRP A 138 -6.56 -13.79 -11.58
C TRP A 138 -7.94 -13.80 -12.22
N GLU A 139 -8.53 -14.98 -12.38
CA GLU A 139 -9.90 -15.13 -12.88
C GLU A 139 -10.96 -15.01 -11.77
N ASN A 140 -10.54 -14.93 -10.51
CA ASN A 140 -11.45 -14.73 -9.39
C ASN A 140 -12.07 -13.34 -9.46
N PRO A 141 -13.42 -13.23 -9.56
CA PRO A 141 -14.09 -11.93 -9.71
C PRO A 141 -13.86 -10.97 -8.54
N TYR A 142 -13.59 -11.50 -7.36
CA TYR A 142 -13.30 -10.72 -6.17
C TYR A 142 -11.90 -10.10 -6.22
N LEU A 143 -10.88 -10.88 -6.64
CA LEU A 143 -9.50 -10.43 -6.66
C LEU A 143 -9.18 -9.55 -7.88
N LYS A 144 -9.82 -9.80 -9.00
CA LYS A 144 -9.54 -9.11 -10.26
C LYS A 144 -9.53 -7.58 -10.14
N PRO A 145 -10.53 -6.92 -9.53
CA PRO A 145 -10.48 -5.47 -9.36
C PRO A 145 -9.41 -5.00 -8.37
N LEU A 146 -9.07 -5.82 -7.38
CA LEU A 146 -8.10 -5.45 -6.36
C LEU A 146 -6.66 -5.43 -6.89
N VAL A 147 -6.36 -6.21 -7.93
CA VAL A 147 -5.00 -6.33 -8.47
C VAL A 147 -4.75 -5.43 -9.68
N LYS A 148 -5.74 -4.70 -10.13
CA LYS A 148 -5.67 -3.90 -11.37
C LYS A 148 -4.46 -2.97 -11.41
N LEU A 149 -4.20 -2.25 -10.33
CA LEU A 149 -3.09 -1.29 -10.26
C LEU A 149 -1.72 -1.96 -10.20
N THR A 150 -1.65 -3.19 -9.73
CA THR A 150 -0.39 -3.89 -9.48
C THR A 150 -0.07 -4.95 -10.53
N MET A 151 -0.96 -5.20 -11.49
CA MET A 151 -0.69 -6.12 -12.59
C MET A 151 0.52 -5.71 -13.41
N CYS A 152 0.56 -4.50 -13.90
CA CYS A 152 1.66 -3.94 -14.68
C CYS A 152 2.08 -4.83 -15.87
N ASP A 153 3.07 -4.38 -16.64
CA ASP A 153 3.67 -5.19 -17.71
C ASP A 153 4.76 -6.12 -17.14
N GLU A 154 5.18 -7.08 -17.96
CA GLU A 154 6.15 -8.10 -17.56
C GLU A 154 7.51 -7.49 -17.15
N GLU A 155 7.98 -6.50 -17.89
CA GLU A 155 9.24 -5.84 -17.60
C GLU A 155 9.22 -5.15 -16.23
N THR A 156 8.15 -4.43 -15.95
CA THR A 156 7.95 -3.78 -14.65
C THR A 156 7.85 -4.81 -13.54
N ARG A 157 7.08 -5.89 -13.73
CA ARG A 157 6.99 -6.96 -12.72
C ARG A 157 8.34 -7.60 -12.42
N ALA A 158 9.17 -7.81 -13.44
CA ALA A 158 10.50 -8.41 -13.26
C ALA A 158 11.42 -7.58 -12.36
N CYS A 159 11.23 -6.26 -12.31
CA CYS A 159 12.00 -5.39 -11.41
C CYS A 159 11.71 -5.65 -9.93
N TYR A 160 10.67 -6.39 -9.63
CA TYR A 160 10.25 -6.70 -8.25
C TYR A 160 10.41 -8.17 -7.88
N ASP A 161 11.08 -8.96 -8.69
CA ASP A 161 11.39 -10.38 -8.40
C ASP A 161 12.38 -10.61 -7.26
#